data_22c359faf0a560dc9e906938e9f5c18f
#
_entry.id   22c359faf0a560dc9e906938e9f5c18f
#
_cell.length_a   1.000
_cell.length_b   1.000
_cell.length_c   1.000
_cell.angle_alpha   90.00
_cell.angle_beta   90.00
_cell.angle_gamma   90.00
#
_symmetry.space_group_name_H-M   'P 1'
#
loop_
_entity.id
_entity.type
_entity.pdbx_description
1 polymer ?
#
loop_
_entity_poly.entity_id
_entity_poly.type
_entity_poly.pdbx_seq_one_letter_code
_entity_poly.pdbx_strand_id
1 'polypeptide(L)'
;MSTAHVVRPAPEAEKAATPAWAGAATGFRRWAAVGEADGAVHTGFGTCELAPGGDLPSHLHSFEESFYVVGGTGVLDTAEGALRVGAGDYGMLQVGVPHRWRNDGDEPFRWAEMQSPTPRDRHGEDTYLVPLAEAGEARVLDVRDPRTRKYGSITAAHMDPGRQSQDLLAVSASMRTALLVYSGITVKMMVDTDLDAQLSTMFMVQYAPDGVAGAHDHPFEETYYFLEGQAEATFDDARY
;
A
#
# COMPACT_ATOMS: atom_id res chain seq x y z
N MET A 1 20.76 21.18 4.52
CA MET A 1 19.71 20.90 5.51
C MET A 1 18.77 19.92 4.85
N SER A 2 18.48 18.81 5.51
CA SER A 2 17.42 17.89 5.04
C SER A 2 16.11 18.67 5.07
N THR A 3 15.35 18.67 3.99
CA THR A 3 13.99 19.22 3.99
C THR A 3 13.12 18.26 4.80
N ALA A 4 12.31 18.75 5.70
CA ALA A 4 11.42 17.93 6.52
C ALA A 4 10.28 17.30 5.72
N HIS A 5 10.18 17.58 4.42
CA HIS A 5 9.13 17.07 3.55
C HIS A 5 9.64 16.83 2.11
N VAL A 6 8.95 15.95 1.40
CA VAL A 6 9.20 15.63 -0.01
C VAL A 6 7.87 15.64 -0.76
N VAL A 7 7.81 16.31 -1.91
CA VAL A 7 6.65 16.30 -2.81
C VAL A 7 7.08 15.73 -4.17
N ARG A 8 6.42 14.68 -4.63
CA ARG A 8 6.70 13.99 -5.88
C ARG A 8 5.50 14.06 -6.81
N PRO A 9 5.59 14.73 -7.96
CA PRO A 9 4.51 14.75 -8.93
C PRO A 9 4.34 13.38 -9.62
N ALA A 10 3.10 13.00 -9.93
CA ALA A 10 2.78 11.72 -10.57
C ALA A 10 3.59 11.39 -11.84
N PRO A 11 3.95 12.35 -12.73
CA PRO A 11 4.80 12.05 -13.88
C PRO A 11 6.19 11.50 -13.55
N GLU A 12 6.69 11.68 -12.34
CA GLU A 12 7.95 11.06 -11.92
C GLU A 12 7.87 9.54 -11.83
N ALA A 13 6.67 8.96 -11.72
CA ALA A 13 6.48 7.51 -11.74
C ALA A 13 6.92 6.87 -13.08
N GLU A 14 7.03 7.65 -14.16
CA GLU A 14 7.59 7.19 -15.43
C GLU A 14 9.07 6.78 -15.32
N LYS A 15 9.77 7.23 -14.26
CA LYS A 15 11.14 6.84 -13.92
C LYS A 15 11.23 5.46 -13.26
N ALA A 16 10.11 4.75 -13.08
CA ALA A 16 10.10 3.41 -12.51
C ALA A 16 11.07 2.48 -13.25
N ALA A 17 11.83 1.70 -12.50
CA ALA A 17 12.82 0.75 -12.99
C ALA A 17 12.72 -0.57 -12.22
N THR A 18 13.32 -1.62 -12.75
CA THR A 18 13.44 -2.88 -12.03
C THR A 18 14.54 -2.74 -10.97
N PRO A 19 14.25 -2.89 -9.67
CA PRO A 19 15.25 -2.88 -8.62
C PRO A 19 16.29 -3.99 -8.82
N ALA A 20 17.49 -3.78 -8.32
CA ALA A 20 18.59 -4.74 -8.50
C ALA A 20 18.28 -6.13 -7.90
N TRP A 21 17.62 -6.19 -6.75
CA TRP A 21 17.19 -7.44 -6.11
C TRP A 21 16.14 -8.21 -6.93
N ALA A 22 15.35 -7.51 -7.75
CA ALA A 22 14.30 -8.08 -8.59
C ALA A 22 14.80 -8.45 -10.00
N GLY A 23 16.10 -8.65 -10.21
CA GLY A 23 16.67 -8.95 -11.53
C GLY A 23 16.14 -10.22 -12.20
N ALA A 24 15.54 -11.14 -11.45
CA ALA A 24 14.87 -12.33 -11.99
C ALA A 24 13.38 -12.11 -12.30
N ALA A 25 12.83 -10.93 -12.00
CA ALA A 25 11.43 -10.61 -12.28
C ALA A 25 11.20 -10.41 -13.78
N THR A 26 9.98 -10.69 -14.21
CA THR A 26 9.52 -10.45 -15.59
C THR A 26 8.44 -9.36 -15.58
N GLY A 27 8.66 -8.29 -16.32
CA GLY A 27 7.68 -7.20 -16.46
C GLY A 27 7.43 -6.40 -15.18
N PHE A 28 8.30 -6.50 -14.16
CA PHE A 28 8.20 -5.74 -12.91
C PHE A 28 8.96 -4.42 -12.99
N ARG A 29 8.33 -3.37 -12.51
CA ARG A 29 8.92 -2.04 -12.33
C ARG A 29 8.47 -1.45 -11.01
N ARG A 30 9.35 -0.72 -10.35
CA ARG A 30 9.08 0.01 -9.11
C ARG A 30 9.59 1.44 -9.22
N TRP A 31 8.80 2.39 -8.78
CA TRP A 31 9.21 3.76 -8.52
C TRP A 31 9.31 3.98 -7.01
N ALA A 32 10.52 4.13 -6.50
CA ALA A 32 10.76 4.55 -5.13
C ALA A 32 10.50 6.05 -5.01
N ALA A 33 9.35 6.43 -4.48
CA ALA A 33 8.96 7.82 -4.35
C ALA A 33 9.53 8.47 -3.09
N VAL A 34 9.66 7.71 -2.00
CA VAL A 34 10.30 8.12 -0.74
C VAL A 34 11.15 6.97 -0.23
N GLY A 35 12.38 7.26 0.18
CA GLY A 35 13.31 6.24 0.66
C GLY A 35 14.49 6.79 1.44
N GLU A 36 15.51 5.96 1.65
CA GLU A 36 16.74 6.31 2.39
C GLU A 36 17.43 7.57 1.81
N ALA A 37 17.42 7.74 0.49
CA ALA A 37 18.01 8.89 -0.19
C ALA A 37 17.32 10.23 0.16
N ASP A 38 16.06 10.19 0.57
CA ASP A 38 15.30 11.36 1.02
C ASP A 38 15.46 11.61 2.52
N GLY A 39 16.18 10.73 3.22
CA GLY A 39 16.37 10.77 4.67
C GLY A 39 15.25 10.08 5.46
N ALA A 40 14.36 9.34 4.80
CA ALA A 40 13.33 8.56 5.46
C ALA A 40 13.95 7.41 6.28
N VAL A 41 13.42 7.19 7.48
CA VAL A 41 13.90 6.18 8.43
C VAL A 41 12.81 5.17 8.79
N HIS A 42 11.60 5.64 9.06
CA HIS A 42 10.50 4.81 9.53
C HIS A 42 9.62 4.32 8.38
N THR A 43 9.47 5.10 7.30
CA THR A 43 8.54 4.77 6.23
C THR A 43 9.13 5.07 4.85
N GLY A 44 9.38 4.01 4.06
CA GLY A 44 9.58 4.11 2.62
C GLY A 44 8.23 4.03 1.88
N PHE A 45 8.15 4.61 0.70
CA PHE A 45 6.97 4.56 -0.15
C PHE A 45 7.32 4.44 -1.62
N GLY A 46 6.54 3.68 -2.36
CA GLY A 46 6.69 3.52 -3.80
C GLY A 46 5.42 3.07 -4.49
N THR A 47 5.51 2.99 -5.81
CA THR A 47 4.49 2.35 -6.63
C THR A 47 5.12 1.26 -7.49
N CYS A 48 4.41 0.17 -7.61
CA CYS A 48 4.82 -1.04 -8.33
C CYS A 48 3.90 -1.30 -9.51
N GLU A 49 4.46 -1.89 -10.56
CA GLU A 49 3.71 -2.35 -11.73
C GLU A 49 4.22 -3.72 -12.19
N LEU A 50 3.29 -4.63 -12.48
CA LEU A 50 3.54 -5.84 -13.24
C LEU A 50 2.81 -5.76 -14.59
N ALA A 51 3.55 -5.88 -15.67
CA ALA A 51 2.97 -5.99 -17.01
C ALA A 51 2.11 -7.26 -17.14
N PRO A 52 1.22 -7.36 -18.14
CA PRO A 52 0.51 -8.61 -18.44
C PRO A 52 1.49 -9.79 -18.58
N GLY A 53 1.17 -10.91 -17.91
CA GLY A 53 2.06 -12.08 -17.82
C GLY A 53 3.31 -11.86 -16.95
N GLY A 54 3.38 -10.75 -16.22
CA GLY A 54 4.52 -10.41 -15.36
C GLY A 54 4.59 -11.27 -14.11
N ASP A 55 5.81 -11.43 -13.59
CA ASP A 55 6.12 -12.24 -12.41
C ASP A 55 7.22 -11.56 -11.58
N LEU A 56 6.94 -11.32 -10.32
CA LEU A 56 7.91 -10.95 -9.31
C LEU A 56 8.16 -12.18 -8.42
N PRO A 57 9.32 -12.85 -8.57
CA PRO A 57 9.61 -14.09 -7.88
C PRO A 57 9.47 -13.98 -6.37
N SER A 58 9.29 -15.13 -5.73
CA SER A 58 9.14 -15.21 -4.29
C SER A 58 10.33 -14.60 -3.56
N HIS A 59 10.00 -13.72 -2.64
CA HIS A 59 10.94 -12.97 -1.80
C HIS A 59 10.33 -12.72 -0.43
N LEU A 60 11.14 -12.22 0.48
CA LEU A 60 10.73 -11.70 1.78
C LEU A 60 11.46 -10.40 2.08
N HIS A 61 10.92 -9.64 3.00
CA HIS A 61 11.49 -8.40 3.48
C HIS A 61 11.87 -8.47 4.95
N SER A 62 12.85 -7.67 5.38
CA SER A 62 13.08 -7.38 6.80
C SER A 62 12.31 -6.14 7.30
N PHE A 63 11.28 -5.73 6.60
CA PHE A 63 10.32 -4.70 6.94
C PHE A 63 8.89 -5.22 6.78
N GLU A 64 7.90 -4.54 7.35
CA GLU A 64 6.49 -4.72 7.01
C GLU A 64 6.20 -4.02 5.69
N GLU A 65 5.50 -4.71 4.79
CA GLU A 65 4.97 -4.15 3.55
C GLU A 65 3.46 -4.02 3.64
N SER A 66 2.94 -2.80 3.55
CA SER A 66 1.52 -2.58 3.31
C SER A 66 1.30 -2.22 1.85
N PHE A 67 0.26 -2.77 1.25
CA PHE A 67 -0.06 -2.51 -0.15
C PHE A 67 -1.50 -2.04 -0.35
N TYR A 68 -1.71 -1.25 -1.40
CA TYR A 68 -3.02 -0.84 -1.90
C TYR A 68 -3.03 -0.96 -3.42
N VAL A 69 -3.99 -1.74 -3.95
CA VAL A 69 -4.10 -1.94 -5.40
C VAL A 69 -4.76 -0.73 -6.05
N VAL A 70 -3.98 -0.06 -6.90
CA VAL A 70 -4.41 1.16 -7.61
C VAL A 70 -5.16 0.82 -8.90
N GLY A 71 -4.81 -0.30 -9.56
CA GLY A 71 -5.46 -0.68 -10.81
C GLY A 71 -5.04 -2.05 -11.32
N GLY A 72 -5.85 -2.61 -12.20
CA GLY A 72 -5.67 -3.96 -12.71
C GLY A 72 -6.01 -5.03 -11.68
N THR A 73 -5.64 -6.27 -11.98
CA THR A 73 -5.77 -7.43 -11.09
C THR A 73 -4.47 -8.20 -11.04
N GLY A 74 -4.14 -8.74 -9.88
CA GLY A 74 -2.94 -9.56 -9.68
C GLY A 74 -3.19 -10.71 -8.72
N VAL A 75 -2.20 -11.55 -8.54
CA VAL A 75 -2.24 -12.66 -7.59
C VAL A 75 -1.07 -12.53 -6.64
N LEU A 76 -1.39 -12.54 -5.35
CA LEU A 76 -0.44 -12.65 -4.25
C LEU A 76 -0.39 -14.11 -3.80
N ASP A 77 0.76 -14.75 -3.97
CA ASP A 77 1.02 -16.09 -3.45
C ASP A 77 1.78 -15.97 -2.12
N THR A 78 1.32 -16.69 -1.11
CA THR A 78 1.96 -16.83 0.20
C THR A 78 1.92 -18.31 0.65
N ALA A 79 2.52 -18.63 1.78
CA ALA A 79 2.41 -19.96 2.37
C ALA A 79 0.96 -20.34 2.77
N GLU A 80 0.08 -19.34 2.93
CA GLU A 80 -1.34 -19.55 3.26
C GLU A 80 -2.21 -19.81 2.01
N GLY A 81 -1.64 -19.66 0.81
CA GLY A 81 -2.30 -19.88 -0.48
C GLY A 81 -2.21 -18.66 -1.40
N ALA A 82 -2.88 -18.75 -2.54
CA ALA A 82 -2.97 -17.70 -3.54
C ALA A 82 -4.22 -16.84 -3.32
N LEU A 83 -4.06 -15.53 -3.44
CA LEU A 83 -5.13 -14.55 -3.32
C LEU A 83 -5.16 -13.66 -4.56
N ARG A 84 -6.32 -13.59 -5.22
CA ARG A 84 -6.57 -12.64 -6.31
C ARG A 84 -7.05 -11.32 -5.73
N VAL A 85 -6.36 -10.26 -6.08
CA VAL A 85 -6.65 -8.89 -5.65
C VAL A 85 -6.88 -7.98 -6.85
N GLY A 86 -7.67 -6.94 -6.67
CA GLY A 86 -8.01 -5.95 -7.69
C GLY A 86 -8.05 -4.53 -7.12
N ALA A 87 -8.36 -3.55 -7.95
CA ALA A 87 -8.40 -2.15 -7.55
C ALA A 87 -9.26 -1.91 -6.30
N GLY A 88 -8.69 -1.21 -5.31
CA GLY A 88 -9.31 -0.99 -4.01
C GLY A 88 -8.99 -2.05 -2.94
N ASP A 89 -8.40 -3.18 -3.33
CA ASP A 89 -7.95 -4.19 -2.37
C ASP A 89 -6.63 -3.77 -1.72
N TYR A 90 -6.45 -4.17 -0.48
CA TYR A 90 -5.28 -3.82 0.31
C TYR A 90 -4.92 -4.92 1.32
N GLY A 91 -3.75 -4.84 1.86
CA GLY A 91 -3.30 -5.76 2.90
C GLY A 91 -1.93 -5.42 3.44
N MET A 92 -1.43 -6.31 4.27
CA MET A 92 -0.12 -6.19 4.88
C MET A 92 0.60 -7.54 4.92
N LEU A 93 1.89 -7.50 4.64
CA LEU A 93 2.83 -8.61 4.74
C LEU A 93 3.79 -8.32 5.89
N GLN A 94 3.79 -9.20 6.87
CA GLN A 94 4.66 -9.08 8.03
C GLN A 94 6.14 -9.29 7.66
N VAL A 95 7.02 -8.78 8.51
CA VAL A 95 8.47 -9.04 8.40
C VAL A 95 8.75 -10.53 8.22
N GLY A 96 9.52 -10.87 7.19
CA GLY A 96 10.00 -12.23 6.93
C GLY A 96 8.96 -13.18 6.31
N VAL A 97 7.80 -12.68 5.88
CA VAL A 97 6.80 -13.51 5.20
C VAL A 97 7.16 -13.70 3.72
N PRO A 98 7.46 -14.93 3.27
CA PRO A 98 7.68 -15.21 1.86
C PRO A 98 6.42 -14.97 1.05
N HIS A 99 6.56 -14.23 -0.05
CA HIS A 99 5.44 -13.95 -0.95
C HIS A 99 5.93 -13.75 -2.38
N ARG A 100 5.02 -13.84 -3.33
CA ARG A 100 5.24 -13.66 -4.77
C ARG A 100 4.08 -12.89 -5.36
N TRP A 101 4.37 -11.99 -6.28
CA TRP A 101 3.36 -11.31 -7.07
C TRP A 101 3.39 -11.79 -8.51
N ARG A 102 2.23 -12.03 -9.10
CA ARG A 102 2.10 -12.36 -10.53
C ARG A 102 0.87 -11.70 -11.12
N ASN A 103 0.97 -11.38 -12.39
CA ASN A 103 -0.12 -10.83 -13.17
C ASN A 103 -0.50 -11.86 -14.27
N ASP A 104 -1.59 -12.57 -14.08
CA ASP A 104 -2.13 -13.52 -15.04
C ASP A 104 -3.28 -12.93 -15.88
N GLY A 105 -3.51 -11.60 -15.77
CA GLY A 105 -4.45 -10.82 -16.56
C GLY A 105 -3.84 -10.22 -17.82
N ASP A 106 -4.65 -9.47 -18.55
CA ASP A 106 -4.33 -8.82 -19.81
C ASP A 106 -4.06 -7.32 -19.68
N GLU A 107 -4.26 -6.75 -18.48
CA GLU A 107 -3.99 -5.36 -18.15
C GLU A 107 -2.83 -5.25 -17.13
N PRO A 108 -2.10 -4.12 -17.11
CA PRO A 108 -1.08 -3.88 -16.09
C PRO A 108 -1.68 -3.90 -14.67
N PHE A 109 -1.06 -4.65 -13.78
CA PHE A 109 -1.38 -4.68 -12.37
C PHE A 109 -0.52 -3.67 -11.62
N ARG A 110 -1.14 -2.75 -10.86
CA ARG A 110 -0.46 -1.64 -10.17
C ARG A 110 -0.87 -1.56 -8.72
N TRP A 111 0.11 -1.33 -7.85
CA TRP A 111 -0.15 -1.11 -6.43
C TRP A 111 0.78 -0.05 -5.85
N ALA A 112 0.31 0.65 -4.82
CA ALA A 112 1.13 1.46 -3.93
C ALA A 112 1.67 0.56 -2.82
N GLU A 113 2.91 0.78 -2.41
CA GLU A 113 3.63 0.01 -1.42
C GLU A 113 4.20 0.95 -0.35
N MET A 114 3.92 0.66 0.90
CA MET A 114 4.53 1.30 2.06
C MET A 114 5.41 0.29 2.79
N GLN A 115 6.60 0.70 3.15
CA GLN A 115 7.63 -0.13 3.75
C GLN A 115 8.01 0.44 5.13
N SER A 116 7.96 -0.36 6.18
CA SER A 116 8.32 0.04 7.55
C SER A 116 9.18 -1.00 8.26
N PRO A 117 10.41 -0.64 8.68
CA PRO A 117 11.11 0.63 8.44
C PRO A 117 11.54 0.80 6.98
N THR A 118 12.00 2.00 6.63
CA THR A 118 12.53 2.30 5.30
C THR A 118 13.65 1.32 4.92
N PRO A 119 13.58 0.66 3.75
CA PRO A 119 14.62 -0.23 3.27
C PRO A 119 15.95 0.49 3.08
N ARG A 120 17.04 -0.24 3.29
CA ARG A 120 18.41 0.29 3.20
C ARG A 120 19.07 -0.17 1.91
N ASP A 121 19.46 0.76 1.07
CA ASP A 121 20.09 0.50 -0.24
C ASP A 121 21.33 -0.41 -0.10
N ARG A 122 22.18 -0.15 0.89
CA ARG A 122 23.41 -0.92 1.14
C ARG A 122 23.18 -2.40 1.51
N HIS A 123 21.94 -2.79 1.83
CA HIS A 123 21.55 -4.14 2.18
C HIS A 123 20.59 -4.77 1.14
N GLY A 124 20.67 -4.33 -0.13
CA GLY A 124 19.83 -4.85 -1.19
C GLY A 124 18.35 -4.51 -0.96
N GLU A 125 18.09 -3.31 -0.48
CA GLU A 125 16.75 -2.84 -0.11
C GLU A 125 16.06 -3.79 0.90
N ASP A 126 16.84 -4.43 1.77
CA ASP A 126 16.34 -5.35 2.81
C ASP A 126 15.38 -6.43 2.28
N THR A 127 15.60 -6.87 1.01
CA THR A 127 14.75 -7.81 0.28
C THR A 127 15.56 -9.01 -0.19
N TYR A 128 15.04 -10.22 0.04
CA TYR A 128 15.76 -11.46 -0.18
C TYR A 128 14.92 -12.46 -0.97
N LEU A 129 15.45 -12.95 -2.09
CA LEU A 129 14.82 -14.02 -2.86
C LEU A 129 14.84 -15.32 -2.07
N VAL A 130 13.69 -15.96 -1.96
CA VAL A 130 13.52 -17.21 -1.20
C VAL A 130 12.58 -18.15 -1.94
N PRO A 131 12.72 -19.48 -1.75
CA PRO A 131 11.72 -20.42 -2.28
C PRO A 131 10.37 -20.25 -1.61
N LEU A 132 9.30 -20.40 -2.40
CA LEU A 132 7.93 -20.51 -1.92
C LEU A 132 7.28 -21.71 -2.64
N ALA A 133 6.55 -22.55 -1.91
CA ALA A 133 5.77 -23.62 -2.50
C ALA A 133 4.66 -23.03 -3.40
N GLU A 134 4.28 -23.76 -4.43
CA GLU A 134 3.16 -23.35 -5.28
C GLU A 134 1.88 -23.20 -4.44
N ALA A 135 1.24 -22.05 -4.58
CA ALA A 135 0.10 -21.67 -3.74
C ALA A 135 -1.25 -22.20 -4.25
N GLY A 136 -1.26 -22.90 -5.41
CA GLY A 136 -2.46 -23.46 -6.00
C GLY A 136 -3.35 -22.42 -6.69
N GLU A 137 -4.65 -22.71 -6.76
CA GLU A 137 -5.64 -21.84 -7.38
C GLU A 137 -5.89 -20.59 -6.51
N ALA A 138 -5.92 -19.41 -7.15
CA ALA A 138 -6.13 -18.15 -6.46
C ALA A 138 -7.59 -17.98 -6.04
N ARG A 139 -7.79 -17.69 -4.75
CA ARG A 139 -9.09 -17.28 -4.23
C ARG A 139 -9.28 -15.78 -4.49
N VAL A 140 -10.49 -15.39 -4.81
CA VAL A 140 -10.86 -13.96 -4.86
C VAL A 140 -10.97 -13.46 -3.42
N LEU A 141 -10.48 -12.24 -3.17
CA LEU A 141 -10.63 -11.59 -1.87
C LEU A 141 -12.12 -11.46 -1.52
N ASP A 142 -12.49 -11.99 -0.37
CA ASP A 142 -13.81 -11.81 0.24
C ASP A 142 -13.61 -11.31 1.67
N VAL A 143 -14.01 -10.08 1.93
CA VAL A 143 -13.88 -9.43 3.24
C VAL A 143 -14.66 -10.14 4.36
N ARG A 144 -15.54 -11.07 4.02
CA ARG A 144 -16.31 -11.91 4.96
C ARG A 144 -15.70 -13.29 5.18
N ASP A 145 -14.72 -13.69 4.36
CA ASP A 145 -14.05 -14.99 4.51
C ASP A 145 -12.92 -14.89 5.54
N PRO A 146 -13.00 -15.62 6.66
CA PRO A 146 -11.96 -15.59 7.69
C PRO A 146 -10.56 -15.97 7.18
N ARG A 147 -10.46 -16.69 6.06
CA ARG A 147 -9.19 -17.07 5.44
C ARG A 147 -8.49 -15.91 4.75
N THR A 148 -9.22 -14.85 4.45
CA THR A 148 -8.69 -13.63 3.83
C THR A 148 -8.66 -12.44 4.79
N ARG A 149 -8.83 -12.68 6.10
CA ARG A 149 -9.01 -11.62 7.12
C ARG A 149 -7.84 -10.63 7.24
N LYS A 150 -6.65 -10.99 6.76
CA LYS A 150 -5.46 -10.11 6.74
C LYS A 150 -5.48 -9.10 5.61
N TYR A 151 -6.53 -9.13 4.79
CA TYR A 151 -6.69 -8.29 3.61
C TYR A 151 -8.04 -7.61 3.66
N GLY A 152 -8.18 -6.51 2.96
CA GLY A 152 -9.42 -5.76 2.89
C GLY A 152 -9.68 -5.22 1.50
N SER A 153 -10.87 -4.65 1.32
CA SER A 153 -11.27 -3.97 0.10
C SER A 153 -12.01 -2.69 0.45
N ILE A 154 -11.65 -1.58 -0.18
CA ILE A 154 -12.26 -0.28 0.06
C ILE A 154 -12.66 0.39 -1.25
N THR A 155 -13.85 0.97 -1.26
CA THR A 155 -14.38 1.75 -2.37
C THR A 155 -14.85 3.12 -1.88
N ALA A 156 -15.13 4.05 -2.79
CA ALA A 156 -15.66 5.35 -2.42
C ALA A 156 -16.96 5.28 -1.58
N ALA A 157 -17.79 4.24 -1.79
CA ALA A 157 -19.00 4.04 -0.99
C ALA A 157 -18.72 3.80 0.50
N HIS A 158 -17.58 3.20 0.84
CA HIS A 158 -17.17 3.00 2.21
C HIS A 158 -16.80 4.30 2.93
N MET A 159 -16.50 5.35 2.18
CA MET A 159 -16.10 6.66 2.70
C MET A 159 -17.28 7.62 2.88
N ASP A 160 -18.49 7.27 2.41
CA ASP A 160 -19.67 8.12 2.51
C ASP A 160 -20.31 8.05 3.92
N PRO A 161 -20.22 9.11 4.73
CA PRO A 161 -20.79 9.11 6.08
C PRO A 161 -22.32 9.05 6.10
N GLY A 162 -22.98 9.41 5.00
CA GLY A 162 -24.44 9.35 4.84
C GLY A 162 -24.96 7.96 4.49
N ARG A 163 -24.11 7.02 4.13
CA ARG A 163 -24.48 5.69 3.63
C ARG A 163 -23.90 4.54 4.47
N GLN A 164 -23.77 4.75 5.76
CA GLN A 164 -23.21 3.74 6.64
C GLN A 164 -24.23 2.64 6.92
N SER A 165 -23.97 1.45 6.38
CA SER A 165 -24.62 0.19 6.72
C SER A 165 -23.56 -0.76 7.28
N GLN A 166 -24.02 -1.85 7.90
CA GLN A 166 -23.08 -2.85 8.42
C GLN A 166 -22.14 -3.41 7.32
N ASP A 167 -22.65 -3.55 6.10
CA ASP A 167 -21.85 -4.01 4.95
C ASP A 167 -20.80 -2.98 4.52
N LEU A 168 -21.12 -1.68 4.59
CA LEU A 168 -20.21 -0.59 4.24
C LEU A 168 -19.21 -0.25 5.36
N LEU A 169 -19.46 -0.70 6.59
CA LEU A 169 -18.48 -0.58 7.67
C LEU A 169 -17.37 -1.63 7.54
N ALA A 170 -17.68 -2.77 6.95
CA ALA A 170 -16.77 -3.89 6.81
C ALA A 170 -15.88 -3.74 5.58
N VAL A 171 -14.65 -3.31 5.75
CA VAL A 171 -13.65 -3.27 4.68
C VAL A 171 -12.62 -4.40 4.76
N SER A 172 -12.64 -5.16 5.84
CA SER A 172 -11.87 -6.41 6.00
C SER A 172 -12.61 -7.38 6.94
N ALA A 173 -12.24 -8.65 6.91
CA ALA A 173 -12.81 -9.64 7.82
C ALA A 173 -12.38 -9.45 9.28
N SER A 174 -11.36 -8.67 9.55
CA SER A 174 -10.94 -8.26 10.90
C SER A 174 -11.84 -7.21 11.54
N MET A 175 -12.59 -6.49 10.77
CA MET A 175 -13.81 -5.77 11.13
C MET A 175 -13.77 -4.77 12.28
N ARG A 176 -12.81 -3.86 12.34
CA ARG A 176 -12.88 -2.75 13.31
C ARG A 176 -12.70 -1.38 12.68
N THR A 177 -13.29 -1.17 11.54
CA THR A 177 -13.14 0.11 10.85
C THR A 177 -14.15 1.13 11.36
N ALA A 178 -13.73 1.91 12.34
CA ALA A 178 -14.42 3.13 12.67
C ALA A 178 -14.32 4.12 11.50
N LEU A 179 -15.44 4.69 11.10
CA LEU A 179 -15.45 5.85 10.23
C LEU A 179 -15.37 7.09 11.10
N LEU A 180 -14.25 7.80 11.02
CA LEU A 180 -14.07 9.07 11.72
C LEU A 180 -14.45 10.20 10.77
N VAL A 181 -15.29 11.12 11.24
CA VAL A 181 -15.70 12.30 10.48
C VAL A 181 -15.49 13.54 11.31
N TYR A 182 -14.63 14.44 10.86
CA TYR A 182 -14.34 15.70 11.54
C TYR A 182 -13.83 16.75 10.55
N SER A 183 -14.16 17.99 10.74
CA SER A 183 -13.66 19.13 9.94
C SER A 183 -13.74 18.92 8.43
N GLY A 184 -14.79 18.24 7.93
CA GLY A 184 -14.93 17.90 6.52
C GLY A 184 -14.03 16.77 6.03
N ILE A 185 -13.41 16.03 6.94
CA ILE A 185 -12.56 14.89 6.63
C ILE A 185 -13.24 13.60 7.06
N THR A 186 -13.20 12.60 6.20
CA THR A 186 -13.60 11.23 6.53
C THR A 186 -12.36 10.35 6.52
N VAL A 187 -12.14 9.60 7.58
CA VAL A 187 -10.97 8.70 7.72
C VAL A 187 -11.45 7.29 8.00
N LYS A 188 -10.88 6.33 7.32
CA LYS A 188 -11.12 4.90 7.54
C LYS A 188 -9.80 4.15 7.67
N MET A 189 -9.59 3.48 8.81
CA MET A 189 -8.41 2.64 9.01
C MET A 189 -8.48 1.44 8.08
N MET A 190 -7.34 1.10 7.49
CA MET A 190 -7.19 -0.03 6.57
C MET A 190 -6.22 -1.07 7.12
N VAL A 191 -5.04 -0.64 7.54
CA VAL A 191 -4.01 -1.50 8.14
C VAL A 191 -3.66 -0.94 9.51
N ASP A 192 -3.77 -1.77 10.52
CA ASP A 192 -3.36 -1.52 11.89
C ASP A 192 -3.09 -2.87 12.61
N THR A 193 -3.08 -2.87 13.91
CA THR A 193 -2.89 -4.09 14.72
C THR A 193 -3.98 -5.15 14.53
N ASP A 194 -5.14 -4.80 13.98
CA ASP A 194 -6.19 -5.77 13.66
C ASP A 194 -5.83 -6.64 12.44
N LEU A 195 -4.91 -6.15 11.57
CA LEU A 195 -4.28 -6.92 10.51
C LEU A 195 -2.88 -7.43 10.89
N ASP A 196 -2.55 -7.46 12.18
CA ASP A 196 -1.26 -7.86 12.72
C ASP A 196 -0.08 -6.91 12.38
N ALA A 197 -0.34 -5.66 11.97
CA ALA A 197 0.71 -4.67 11.78
C ALA A 197 1.35 -4.26 13.12
N GLN A 198 2.68 -4.14 13.15
CA GLN A 198 3.46 -3.79 14.32
C GLN A 198 4.18 -2.45 14.16
N LEU A 199 4.52 -2.09 12.94
CA LEU A 199 5.42 -0.98 12.63
C LEU A 199 4.73 0.14 11.83
N SER A 200 3.58 -0.14 11.22
CA SER A 200 2.92 0.78 10.32
C SER A 200 1.41 0.84 10.50
N THR A 201 0.81 1.92 10.04
CA THR A 201 -0.64 2.06 9.85
C THR A 201 -0.93 2.61 8.47
N MET A 202 -2.03 2.18 7.87
CA MET A 202 -2.53 2.72 6.61
C MET A 202 -4.01 3.06 6.74
N PHE A 203 -4.40 4.21 6.23
CA PHE A 203 -5.79 4.64 6.24
C PHE A 203 -6.17 5.35 4.94
N MET A 204 -7.44 5.29 4.59
CA MET A 204 -8.03 6.07 3.52
C MET A 204 -8.58 7.37 4.09
N VAL A 205 -8.26 8.47 3.41
CA VAL A 205 -8.77 9.80 3.77
C VAL A 205 -9.54 10.38 2.59
N GLN A 206 -10.70 10.94 2.88
CA GLN A 206 -11.48 11.72 1.92
C GLN A 206 -11.73 13.11 2.49
N TYR A 207 -11.39 14.12 1.73
CA TYR A 207 -11.71 15.51 2.04
C TYR A 207 -12.94 15.92 1.27
N ALA A 208 -13.96 16.43 1.98
CA ALA A 208 -15.04 17.18 1.36
C ALA A 208 -14.49 18.52 0.82
N PRO A 209 -15.18 19.20 -0.11
CA PRO A 209 -14.87 20.59 -0.39
C PRO A 209 -14.82 21.39 0.92
N ASP A 210 -13.78 22.20 1.12
CA ASP A 210 -13.51 22.94 2.37
C ASP A 210 -13.12 22.09 3.60
N GLY A 211 -12.85 20.80 3.43
CA GLY A 211 -12.30 19.95 4.49
C GLY A 211 -10.88 20.38 4.87
N VAL A 212 -10.57 20.43 6.17
CA VAL A 212 -9.28 20.91 6.68
C VAL A 212 -8.71 19.98 7.71
N ALA A 213 -7.49 19.47 7.47
CA ALA A 213 -6.62 18.94 8.51
C ALA A 213 -5.85 20.10 9.14
N GLY A 214 -6.01 20.30 10.45
CA GLY A 214 -5.25 21.34 11.18
C GLY A 214 -3.75 21.04 11.16
N ALA A 215 -2.93 22.06 11.36
CA ALA A 215 -1.50 21.90 11.46
C ALA A 215 -1.16 20.95 12.62
N HIS A 216 -0.33 19.96 12.34
CA HIS A 216 0.13 18.96 13.29
C HIS A 216 1.49 18.40 12.83
N ASP A 217 2.16 17.68 13.70
CA ASP A 217 3.39 16.96 13.40
C ASP A 217 3.37 15.56 13.98
N HIS A 218 4.31 14.73 13.52
CA HIS A 218 4.50 13.36 13.97
C HIS A 218 5.98 13.11 14.29
N PRO A 219 6.30 12.23 15.25
CA PRO A 219 7.67 11.81 15.51
C PRO A 219 8.25 10.84 14.47
N PHE A 220 7.46 10.44 13.46
CA PHE A 220 7.82 9.55 12.35
C PHE A 220 7.17 10.06 11.06
N GLU A 221 7.64 9.56 9.92
CA GLU A 221 7.18 9.98 8.61
C GLU A 221 5.71 9.58 8.37
N GLU A 222 4.99 10.47 7.69
CA GLU A 222 3.67 10.25 7.14
C GLU A 222 3.73 10.47 5.63
N THR A 223 3.13 9.55 4.86
CA THR A 223 3.08 9.62 3.40
C THR A 223 1.65 9.70 2.90
N TYR A 224 1.36 10.67 2.05
CA TYR A 224 0.10 10.80 1.33
C TYR A 224 0.27 10.39 -0.12
N TYR A 225 -0.60 9.51 -0.59
CA TYR A 225 -0.74 9.16 -2.00
C TYR A 225 -2.11 9.58 -2.50
N PHE A 226 -2.14 10.55 -3.40
CA PHE A 226 -3.39 11.10 -3.93
C PHE A 226 -3.94 10.20 -5.02
N LEU A 227 -5.12 9.63 -4.80
CA LEU A 227 -5.82 8.80 -5.77
C LEU A 227 -6.62 9.64 -6.76
N GLU A 228 -7.29 10.68 -6.27
CA GLU A 228 -8.09 11.62 -7.07
C GLU A 228 -8.26 12.97 -6.38
N GLY A 229 -8.69 13.97 -7.13
CA GLY A 229 -8.96 15.31 -6.61
C GLY A 229 -7.69 16.16 -6.49
N GLN A 230 -7.85 17.29 -5.79
CA GLN A 230 -6.79 18.24 -5.51
C GLN A 230 -6.90 18.72 -4.07
N ALA A 231 -5.77 18.86 -3.41
CA ALA A 231 -5.67 19.45 -2.09
C ALA A 231 -4.53 20.47 -2.08
N GLU A 232 -4.62 21.42 -1.17
CA GLU A 232 -3.53 22.31 -0.87
C GLU A 232 -2.87 21.84 0.42
N ALA A 233 -1.57 21.76 0.44
CA ALA A 233 -0.78 21.39 1.61
C ALA A 233 0.27 22.46 1.93
N THR A 234 0.45 22.74 3.20
CA THR A 234 1.52 23.65 3.68
C THR A 234 2.44 22.87 4.60
N PHE A 235 3.73 22.85 4.26
CA PHE A 235 4.79 22.26 5.07
C PHE A 235 5.80 23.35 5.40
N ASP A 236 5.99 23.65 6.68
CA ASP A 236 6.73 24.83 7.14
C ASP A 236 6.20 26.10 6.45
N ASP A 237 7.04 26.78 5.65
CA ASP A 237 6.67 27.97 4.89
C ASP A 237 6.38 27.66 3.39
N ALA A 238 6.41 26.42 2.97
CA ALA A 238 6.19 26.00 1.59
C ALA A 238 4.74 25.54 1.37
N ARG A 239 4.14 25.98 0.26
CA ARG A 239 2.77 25.68 -0.13
C ARG A 239 2.76 24.92 -1.46
N TYR A 240 1.98 23.87 -1.53
CA TYR A 240 1.85 22.96 -2.67
C TYR A 240 0.40 22.79 -3.08
#